data_8bb018f4181032325d23555b0b4c6065
#
_entry.id   8bb018f4181032325d23555b0b4c6065
#
_cell.length_a   1.000
_cell.length_b   1.000
_cell.length_c   1.000
_cell.angle_alpha   90.00
_cell.angle_beta   90.00
_cell.angle_gamma   90.00
#
_symmetry.space_group_name_H-M   'P 1'
#
loop_
_entity.id
_entity.type
_entity.pdbx_description
1 polymer ?
#
loop_
_entity_poly.entity_id
_entity_poly.type
_entity_poly.pdbx_seq_one_letter_code
_entity_poly.pdbx_strand_id
1 'polypeptide(L)'
;QRNILVIAGLIQPDASAQEVQRVFRERIQPRLVDLDSGRFVEGGKAETFDPLQAAKDPAQSSALSGADDIASIRRREHRTVVYQVEGPQKQLETLILPIRGYGLWSTLHGFIALKSDLNTVVGLGFYQHAETPGLGGEVDNPRWKALWPGKKVFSDDGSKTDIKIIKGSVDPSSPQ
;
A
#
# COMPACT_ATOMS: atom_id res chain seq x y z
N GLN A 1 1.87 -11.50 4.97
CA GLN A 1 2.41 -10.99 6.24
C GLN A 1 3.82 -10.41 6.07
N ARG A 2 4.80 -11.19 5.56
CA ARG A 2 6.20 -10.75 5.37
C ARG A 2 6.31 -9.41 4.63
N ASN A 3 5.67 -9.30 3.45
CA ASN A 3 5.76 -8.09 2.62
C ASN A 3 5.25 -6.84 3.34
N ILE A 4 4.18 -6.96 4.12
CA ILE A 4 3.63 -5.88 4.94
C ILE A 4 4.68 -5.40 5.96
N LEU A 5 5.30 -6.33 6.68
CA LEU A 5 6.28 -6.01 7.71
C LEU A 5 7.58 -5.42 7.14
N VAL A 6 8.05 -5.95 6.00
CA VAL A 6 9.25 -5.42 5.32
C VAL A 6 9.02 -4.00 4.83
N ILE A 7 7.89 -3.73 4.19
CA ILE A 7 7.54 -2.40 3.67
C ILE A 7 7.36 -1.40 4.81
N ALA A 8 6.84 -1.84 5.95
CA ALA A 8 6.76 -1.02 7.17
C ALA A 8 8.09 -0.85 7.91
N GLY A 9 9.16 -1.51 7.48
CA GLY A 9 10.47 -1.45 8.13
C GLY A 9 10.55 -2.17 9.47
N LEU A 10 9.63 -3.11 9.74
CA LEU A 10 9.55 -3.82 11.01
C LEU A 10 10.42 -5.09 11.08
N ILE A 11 10.77 -5.65 9.94
CA ILE A 11 11.66 -6.80 9.81
C ILE A 11 12.55 -6.67 8.58
N GLN A 12 13.64 -7.44 8.55
CA GLN A 12 14.45 -7.61 7.34
C GLN A 12 13.80 -8.62 6.38
N PRO A 13 14.11 -8.56 5.06
CA PRO A 13 13.53 -9.47 4.06
C PRO A 13 13.78 -10.95 4.33
N ASP A 14 14.91 -11.28 4.97
CA ASP A 14 15.37 -12.63 5.30
C ASP A 14 14.95 -13.11 6.70
N ALA A 15 14.14 -12.33 7.43
CA ALA A 15 13.62 -12.71 8.74
C ALA A 15 12.99 -14.11 8.75
N SER A 16 13.13 -14.87 9.83
CA SER A 16 12.55 -16.20 9.94
C SER A 16 11.02 -16.20 9.90
N ALA A 17 10.40 -17.32 9.53
CA ALA A 17 8.95 -17.47 9.54
C ALA A 17 8.36 -17.24 10.94
N GLN A 18 9.06 -17.68 11.99
CA GLN A 18 8.65 -17.47 13.38
C GLN A 18 8.66 -15.99 13.75
N GLU A 19 9.70 -15.26 13.36
CA GLU A 19 9.80 -13.83 13.59
C GLU A 19 8.70 -13.06 12.85
N VAL A 20 8.44 -13.38 11.58
CA VAL A 20 7.33 -12.80 10.80
C VAL A 20 5.99 -12.97 11.53
N GLN A 21 5.69 -14.20 11.99
CA GLN A 21 4.44 -14.47 12.71
C GLN A 21 4.35 -13.73 14.04
N ARG A 22 5.44 -13.69 14.80
CA ARG A 22 5.51 -13.00 16.09
C ARG A 22 5.27 -11.50 15.90
N VAL A 23 6.07 -10.85 15.06
CA VAL A 23 5.98 -9.40 14.84
C VAL A 23 4.63 -9.01 14.26
N PHE A 24 4.11 -9.81 13.31
CA PHE A 24 2.79 -9.52 12.73
C PHE A 24 1.69 -9.55 13.80
N ARG A 25 1.67 -10.57 14.65
CA ARG A 25 0.66 -10.70 15.72
C ARG A 25 0.78 -9.62 16.79
N GLU A 26 2.01 -9.21 17.14
CA GLU A 26 2.27 -8.24 18.20
C GLU A 26 2.06 -6.79 17.77
N ARG A 27 2.32 -6.47 16.48
CA ARG A 27 2.41 -5.10 16.01
C ARG A 27 1.34 -4.71 15.00
N ILE A 28 0.71 -5.67 14.32
CA ILE A 28 -0.20 -5.37 13.22
C ILE A 28 -1.65 -5.60 13.64
N GLN A 29 -2.45 -4.57 13.47
CA GLN A 29 -3.91 -4.61 13.62
C GLN A 29 -4.56 -4.46 12.23
N PRO A 30 -5.08 -5.55 11.64
CA PRO A 30 -5.88 -5.45 10.42
C PRO A 30 -7.22 -4.75 10.70
N ARG A 31 -7.60 -3.81 9.83
CA ARG A 31 -8.88 -3.11 9.93
C ARG A 31 -9.58 -3.11 8.59
N LEU A 32 -10.87 -3.39 8.59
CA LEU A 32 -11.72 -3.27 7.41
C LEU A 32 -12.18 -1.82 7.27
N VAL A 33 -12.00 -1.23 6.09
CA VAL A 33 -12.37 0.14 5.75
C VAL A 33 -13.40 0.12 4.63
N ASP A 34 -14.44 0.90 4.78
CA ASP A 34 -15.38 1.25 3.72
C ASP A 34 -14.77 2.43 2.92
N LEU A 35 -14.48 2.18 1.65
CA LEU A 35 -13.77 3.14 0.79
C LEU A 35 -14.65 4.31 0.32
N ASP A 36 -15.97 4.18 0.40
CA ASP A 36 -16.88 5.24 0.00
C ASP A 36 -17.04 6.28 1.10
N SER A 37 -17.07 5.83 2.36
CA SER A 37 -17.17 6.71 3.53
C SER A 37 -15.82 7.06 4.18
N GLY A 38 -14.77 6.30 3.90
CA GLY A 38 -13.46 6.42 4.54
C GLY A 38 -13.46 5.98 6.01
N ARG A 39 -14.48 5.23 6.46
CA ARG A 39 -14.64 4.83 7.86
C ARG A 39 -14.31 3.36 8.08
N PHE A 40 -13.85 3.03 9.29
CA PHE A 40 -13.71 1.64 9.70
C PHE A 40 -15.08 0.97 9.80
N VAL A 41 -15.13 -0.29 9.37
CA VAL A 41 -16.32 -1.13 9.48
C VAL A 41 -16.27 -1.84 10.83
N GLU A 42 -17.13 -1.44 11.75
CA GLU A 42 -17.21 -2.05 13.07
C GLU A 42 -17.73 -3.50 12.98
N GLY A 43 -17.12 -4.42 13.75
CA GLY A 43 -17.45 -5.84 13.74
C GLY A 43 -17.10 -6.58 12.45
N GLY A 44 -16.44 -5.95 11.50
CA GLY A 44 -15.97 -6.56 10.28
C GLY A 44 -14.77 -7.49 10.53
N LYS A 45 -14.75 -8.65 9.84
CA LYS A 45 -13.67 -9.63 9.94
C LYS A 45 -12.57 -9.30 8.91
N ALA A 46 -11.69 -8.36 9.26
CA ALA A 46 -10.59 -7.94 8.38
C ALA A 46 -9.64 -9.11 8.03
N GLU A 47 -9.46 -10.06 8.95
CA GLU A 47 -8.52 -11.18 8.79
C GLU A 47 -8.96 -12.18 7.70
N THR A 48 -10.25 -12.25 7.41
CA THR A 48 -10.83 -13.19 6.44
C THR A 48 -11.38 -12.51 5.20
N PHE A 49 -11.36 -11.19 5.14
CA PHE A 49 -11.84 -10.44 3.99
C PHE A 49 -10.80 -10.44 2.87
N ASP A 50 -11.22 -10.78 1.64
CA ASP A 50 -10.39 -10.75 0.44
C ASP A 50 -10.81 -9.59 -0.48
N PRO A 51 -10.06 -8.47 -0.46
CA PRO A 51 -10.38 -7.30 -1.29
C PRO A 51 -10.31 -7.61 -2.79
N LEU A 52 -9.42 -8.53 -3.22
CA LEU A 52 -9.27 -8.86 -4.62
C LEU A 52 -10.42 -9.69 -5.17
N GLN A 53 -11.01 -10.55 -4.34
CA GLN A 53 -12.25 -11.24 -4.70
C GLN A 53 -13.44 -10.28 -4.69
N ALA A 54 -13.53 -9.41 -3.68
CA ALA A 54 -14.55 -8.37 -3.62
C ALA A 54 -14.53 -7.44 -4.84
N ALA A 55 -13.34 -7.10 -5.35
CA ALA A 55 -13.19 -6.29 -6.56
C ALA A 55 -13.76 -6.96 -7.83
N LYS A 56 -13.82 -8.29 -7.88
CA LYS A 56 -14.39 -9.05 -9.00
C LYS A 56 -15.91 -9.22 -8.91
N ASP A 57 -16.46 -9.07 -7.73
CA ASP A 57 -17.90 -9.23 -7.47
C ASP A 57 -18.62 -7.90 -7.71
N PRO A 58 -19.56 -7.83 -8.68
CA PRO A 58 -20.35 -6.61 -8.92
C PRO A 58 -21.15 -6.12 -7.73
N ALA A 59 -21.52 -7.01 -6.80
CA ALA A 59 -22.25 -6.65 -5.58
C ALA A 59 -21.35 -5.98 -4.52
N GLN A 60 -20.04 -6.17 -4.61
CA GLN A 60 -19.05 -5.67 -3.66
C GLN A 60 -18.08 -4.65 -4.24
N SER A 61 -18.28 -4.26 -5.49
CA SER A 61 -17.39 -3.33 -6.21
C SER A 61 -18.15 -2.46 -7.18
N SER A 62 -17.59 -1.29 -7.46
CA SER A 62 -18.07 -0.38 -8.49
C SER A 62 -17.17 -0.41 -9.72
N ALA A 63 -17.77 -0.38 -10.91
CA ALA A 63 -17.04 -0.17 -12.14
C ALA A 63 -16.46 1.25 -12.15
N LEU A 64 -15.22 1.37 -12.58
CA LEU A 64 -14.55 2.64 -12.83
C LEU A 64 -14.59 2.95 -14.32
N SER A 65 -14.72 4.22 -14.66
CA SER A 65 -14.79 4.68 -16.06
C SER A 65 -13.72 5.72 -16.34
N GLY A 66 -13.13 5.65 -17.53
CA GLY A 66 -12.29 6.68 -18.15
C GLY A 66 -11.38 7.44 -17.18
N ALA A 67 -11.74 8.67 -16.87
CA ALA A 67 -10.93 9.56 -16.03
C ALA A 67 -10.80 9.10 -14.56
N ASP A 68 -11.72 8.29 -14.07
CA ASP A 68 -11.69 7.79 -12.68
C ASP A 68 -10.81 6.54 -12.53
N ASP A 69 -10.51 5.85 -13.64
CA ASP A 69 -9.67 4.63 -13.65
C ASP A 69 -8.22 4.94 -14.07
N ILE A 70 -7.58 5.84 -13.36
CA ILE A 70 -6.18 6.23 -13.64
C ILE A 70 -5.19 5.08 -13.47
N ALA A 71 -5.54 4.08 -12.68
CA ALA A 71 -4.72 2.91 -12.41
C ALA A 71 -5.10 1.69 -13.30
N SER A 72 -6.06 1.84 -14.21
CA SER A 72 -6.55 0.79 -15.13
C SER A 72 -6.94 -0.51 -14.43
N ILE A 73 -7.57 -0.41 -13.26
CA ILE A 73 -8.04 -1.54 -12.46
C ILE A 73 -9.47 -1.97 -12.78
N ARG A 74 -10.20 -1.20 -13.58
CA ARG A 74 -11.56 -1.42 -14.07
C ARG A 74 -12.66 -1.42 -13.01
N ARG A 75 -12.41 -1.97 -11.85
CA ARG A 75 -13.36 -2.03 -10.72
C ARG A 75 -12.63 -1.78 -9.41
N ARG A 76 -13.28 -1.04 -8.51
CA ARG A 76 -12.81 -0.80 -7.14
C ARG A 76 -13.77 -1.46 -6.16
N GLU A 77 -13.25 -2.27 -5.28
CA GLU A 77 -14.00 -2.83 -4.15
C GLU A 77 -14.56 -1.72 -3.26
N HIS A 78 -15.75 -1.96 -2.65
CA HIS A 78 -16.33 -0.99 -1.70
C HIS A 78 -15.61 -1.02 -0.35
N ARG A 79 -14.96 -2.14 -0.01
CA ARG A 79 -14.25 -2.31 1.24
C ARG A 79 -12.88 -2.90 0.99
N THR A 80 -11.91 -2.48 1.80
CA THR A 80 -10.55 -3.03 1.75
C THR A 80 -9.99 -3.24 3.15
N VAL A 81 -8.90 -4.01 3.25
CA VAL A 81 -8.17 -4.21 4.51
C VAL A 81 -6.96 -3.30 4.53
N VAL A 82 -6.87 -2.49 5.57
CA VAL A 82 -5.68 -1.72 5.90
C VAL A 82 -5.03 -2.29 7.15
N TYR A 83 -3.75 -2.02 7.35
CA TYR A 83 -2.99 -2.57 8.47
C TYR A 83 -2.41 -1.42 9.28
N GLN A 84 -2.80 -1.35 10.56
CA GLN A 84 -2.26 -0.39 11.51
C GLN A 84 -1.07 -1.02 12.23
N VAL A 85 0.05 -0.31 12.27
CA VAL A 85 1.17 -0.63 13.16
C VAL A 85 0.94 0.16 14.43
N GLU A 86 0.79 -0.58 15.53
CA GLU A 86 0.58 0.02 16.85
C GLU A 86 1.89 0.11 17.63
N GLY A 87 2.09 1.24 18.29
CA GLY A 87 3.15 1.43 19.27
C GLY A 87 2.81 0.83 20.63
N PRO A 88 3.73 0.95 21.61
CA PRO A 88 3.58 0.37 22.95
C PRO A 88 2.33 0.85 23.70
N GLN A 89 1.85 2.05 23.41
CA GLN A 89 0.66 2.65 24.03
C GLN A 89 -0.58 2.53 23.10
N LYS A 90 -0.55 1.62 22.13
CA LYS A 90 -1.58 1.42 21.11
C LYS A 90 -1.86 2.65 20.23
N GLN A 91 -0.93 3.60 20.20
CA GLN A 91 -0.99 4.71 19.25
C GLN A 91 -0.64 4.23 17.85
N LEU A 92 -1.25 4.85 16.84
CA LEU A 92 -0.89 4.61 15.45
C LEU A 92 0.53 5.11 15.16
N GLU A 93 1.43 4.22 14.77
CA GLU A 93 2.77 4.57 14.29
C GLU A 93 2.84 4.62 12.78
N THR A 94 2.25 3.62 12.12
CA THR A 94 2.26 3.48 10.67
C THR A 94 0.93 2.94 10.18
N LEU A 95 0.42 3.49 9.09
CA LEU A 95 -0.72 2.94 8.36
C LEU A 95 -0.21 2.32 7.04
N ILE A 96 -0.57 1.06 6.80
CA ILE A 96 -0.17 0.33 5.59
C ILE A 96 -1.41 0.11 4.75
N LEU A 97 -1.36 0.61 3.52
CA LEU A 97 -2.45 0.57 2.56
C LEU A 97 -2.11 -0.37 1.40
N PRO A 98 -3.02 -1.25 0.98
CA PRO A 98 -2.86 -1.98 -0.26
C PRO A 98 -2.93 -1.01 -1.45
N ILE A 99 -2.06 -1.24 -2.42
CA ILE A 99 -2.06 -0.51 -3.68
C ILE A 99 -2.07 -1.49 -4.84
N ARG A 100 -2.73 -1.12 -5.93
CA ARG A 100 -2.66 -1.86 -7.19
C ARG A 100 -2.84 -0.94 -8.38
N GLY A 101 -2.30 -1.35 -9.51
CA GLY A 101 -2.46 -0.68 -10.79
C GLY A 101 -1.99 -1.56 -11.93
N TYR A 102 -2.51 -1.34 -13.13
CA TYR A 102 -2.07 -2.05 -14.30
C TYR A 102 -0.81 -1.39 -14.85
N GLY A 103 0.26 -2.19 -14.93
CA GLY A 103 1.52 -1.79 -15.53
C GLY A 103 1.49 -1.94 -17.07
N LEU A 104 2.61 -2.33 -17.65
CA LEU A 104 2.68 -2.57 -19.09
C LEU A 104 2.12 -3.96 -19.46
N TRP A 105 2.40 -4.97 -18.63
CA TRP A 105 2.07 -6.37 -18.90
C TRP A 105 1.14 -7.01 -17.89
N SER A 106 1.08 -6.47 -16.68
CA SER A 106 0.37 -7.10 -15.57
C SER A 106 -0.21 -6.08 -14.60
N THR A 107 -1.13 -6.55 -13.75
CA THR A 107 -1.48 -5.78 -12.55
C THR A 107 -0.39 -5.95 -11.51
N LEU A 108 0.15 -4.83 -11.04
CA LEU A 108 1.05 -4.80 -9.89
C LEU A 108 0.21 -4.71 -8.63
N HIS A 109 0.54 -5.54 -7.64
CA HIS A 109 -0.06 -5.52 -6.31
C HIS A 109 1.02 -5.25 -5.28
N GLY A 110 0.79 -4.29 -4.42
CA GLY A 110 1.76 -3.87 -3.42
C GLY A 110 1.15 -3.24 -2.20
N PHE A 111 2.01 -2.62 -1.40
CA PHE A 111 1.65 -1.84 -0.23
C PHE A 111 2.44 -0.53 -0.21
N ILE A 112 1.81 0.49 0.34
CA ILE A 112 2.47 1.71 0.78
C ILE A 112 2.28 1.86 2.29
N ALA A 113 3.35 2.16 3.00
CA ALA A 113 3.33 2.42 4.43
C ALA A 113 3.54 3.92 4.67
N LEU A 114 2.65 4.52 5.45
CA LEU A 114 2.66 5.94 5.80
C LEU A 114 2.87 6.10 7.30
N LYS A 115 3.61 7.13 7.70
CA LYS A 115 3.73 7.52 9.11
C LYS A 115 2.36 7.90 9.69
N SER A 116 2.30 8.11 10.98
CA SER A 116 1.09 8.54 11.70
C SER A 116 0.50 9.87 11.21
N ASP A 117 1.28 10.69 10.47
CA ASP A 117 0.78 11.88 9.79
C ASP A 117 -0.06 11.58 8.55
N LEU A 118 -0.16 10.30 8.16
CA LEU A 118 -0.88 9.79 6.98
C LEU A 118 -0.43 10.40 5.65
N ASN A 119 0.77 10.96 5.62
CA ASN A 119 1.32 11.66 4.46
C ASN A 119 2.76 11.26 4.14
N THR A 120 3.59 11.04 5.16
CA THR A 120 5.01 10.71 4.95
C THR A 120 5.18 9.22 4.69
N VAL A 121 5.77 8.86 3.56
CA VAL A 121 6.05 7.47 3.17
C VAL A 121 7.14 6.88 4.08
N VAL A 122 6.87 5.72 4.65
CA VAL A 122 7.84 4.85 5.34
C VAL A 122 8.48 3.90 4.35
N GLY A 123 7.67 3.33 3.45
CA GLY A 123 8.11 2.41 2.42
C GLY A 123 7.02 2.13 1.41
N LEU A 124 7.45 1.68 0.23
CA LEU A 124 6.58 1.25 -0.85
C LEU A 124 7.21 0.02 -1.52
N GLY A 125 6.37 -0.94 -1.89
CA GLY A 125 6.86 -2.10 -2.61
C GLY A 125 5.73 -2.95 -3.17
N PHE A 126 6.05 -3.68 -4.22
CA PHE A 126 5.15 -4.63 -4.87
C PHE A 126 5.54 -6.05 -4.49
N TYR A 127 4.56 -6.91 -4.31
CA TYR A 127 4.77 -8.31 -3.96
C TYR A 127 4.33 -9.27 -5.07
N GLN A 128 3.64 -8.76 -6.08
CA GLN A 128 3.17 -9.54 -7.23
C GLN A 128 3.09 -8.64 -8.47
N HIS A 129 3.76 -9.05 -9.51
CA HIS A 129 3.67 -8.52 -10.87
C HIS A 129 4.31 -9.51 -11.86
N ALA A 130 4.15 -9.25 -13.15
CA ALA A 130 4.79 -9.97 -14.24
C ALA A 130 5.42 -8.99 -15.26
N GLU A 131 5.95 -7.90 -14.75
CA GLU A 131 6.65 -6.90 -15.55
C GLU A 131 8.03 -7.42 -16.00
N THR A 132 8.52 -6.90 -17.11
CA THR A 132 9.80 -7.34 -17.71
C THR A 132 10.98 -6.93 -16.83
N PRO A 133 11.87 -7.88 -16.46
CA PRO A 133 13.12 -7.58 -15.76
C PRO A 133 13.96 -6.53 -16.50
N GLY A 134 14.58 -5.61 -15.78
CA GLY A 134 15.35 -4.51 -16.36
C GLY A 134 14.52 -3.36 -16.97
N LEU A 135 13.19 -3.49 -16.95
CA LEU A 135 12.23 -2.46 -17.37
C LEU A 135 11.21 -2.22 -16.25
N GLY A 136 9.93 -2.58 -16.44
CA GLY A 136 8.90 -2.46 -15.40
C GLY A 136 9.21 -3.25 -14.12
N GLY A 137 9.96 -4.36 -14.22
CA GLY A 137 10.43 -5.14 -13.08
C GLY A 137 11.42 -4.43 -12.16
N GLU A 138 11.96 -3.26 -12.56
CA GLU A 138 12.82 -2.43 -11.72
C GLU A 138 12.10 -1.87 -10.49
N VAL A 139 10.78 -2.01 -10.39
CA VAL A 139 10.03 -1.74 -9.15
C VAL A 139 10.46 -2.63 -7.97
N ASP A 140 11.14 -3.75 -8.25
CA ASP A 140 11.74 -4.63 -7.24
C ASP A 140 13.17 -4.22 -6.84
N ASN A 141 13.80 -3.34 -7.60
CA ASN A 141 15.16 -2.90 -7.35
C ASN A 141 15.23 -2.17 -5.98
N PRO A 142 16.10 -2.61 -5.06
CA PRO A 142 16.27 -1.95 -3.75
C PRO A 142 16.61 -0.48 -3.84
N ARG A 143 17.37 -0.06 -4.87
CA ARG A 143 17.70 1.36 -5.10
C ARG A 143 16.46 2.17 -5.44
N TRP A 144 15.55 1.61 -6.24
CA TRP A 144 14.29 2.27 -6.56
C TRP A 144 13.38 2.35 -5.32
N LYS A 145 13.27 1.27 -4.56
CA LYS A 145 12.50 1.24 -3.31
C LYS A 145 13.02 2.25 -2.28
N ALA A 146 14.34 2.46 -2.24
CA ALA A 146 14.97 3.41 -1.32
C ALA A 146 14.67 4.90 -1.63
N LEU A 147 14.11 5.21 -2.79
CA LEU A 147 13.71 6.58 -3.16
C LEU A 147 12.42 7.05 -2.48
N TRP A 148 11.60 6.13 -1.97
CA TRP A 148 10.27 6.43 -1.47
C TRP A 148 10.21 6.92 -0.01
N PRO A 149 11.01 6.37 0.94
CA PRO A 149 10.97 6.83 2.33
C PRO A 149 11.21 8.33 2.45
N GLY A 150 10.35 8.99 3.22
CA GLY A 150 10.40 10.45 3.44
C GLY A 150 9.64 11.28 2.41
N LYS A 151 9.22 10.70 1.29
CA LYS A 151 8.36 11.40 0.31
C LYS A 151 6.98 11.67 0.90
N LYS A 152 6.33 12.73 0.40
CA LYS A 152 4.97 13.12 0.79
C LYS A 152 3.97 12.66 -0.26
N VAL A 153 2.85 12.11 0.19
CA VAL A 153 1.76 11.68 -0.71
C VAL A 153 0.95 12.89 -1.18
N PHE A 154 0.66 13.81 -0.27
CA PHE A 154 -0.14 14.99 -0.55
C PHE A 154 0.73 16.25 -0.61
N SER A 155 0.26 17.23 -1.39
CA SER A 155 0.80 18.59 -1.39
C SER A 155 0.77 19.21 0.02
N ASP A 156 1.57 20.26 0.24
CA ASP A 156 1.70 20.90 1.56
C ASP A 156 0.36 21.40 2.13
N ASP A 157 -0.54 21.83 1.26
CA ASP A 157 -1.90 22.26 1.62
C ASP A 157 -2.91 21.09 1.75
N GLY A 158 -2.48 19.84 1.47
CA GLY A 158 -3.30 18.65 1.51
C GLY A 158 -4.40 18.59 0.42
N SER A 159 -4.41 19.52 -0.53
CA SER A 159 -5.50 19.65 -1.50
C SER A 159 -5.50 18.60 -2.59
N LYS A 160 -4.36 17.99 -2.88
CA LYS A 160 -4.21 16.99 -3.94
C LYS A 160 -3.11 15.99 -3.64
N THR A 161 -3.22 14.82 -4.24
CA THR A 161 -2.14 13.84 -4.30
C THR A 161 -1.08 14.35 -5.27
N ASP A 162 0.17 14.44 -4.81
CA ASP A 162 1.28 15.00 -5.60
C ASP A 162 2.45 14.02 -5.78
N ILE A 163 2.44 12.90 -5.07
CA ILE A 163 3.43 11.83 -5.25
C ILE A 163 3.32 11.25 -6.68
N LYS A 164 4.47 11.12 -7.37
CA LYS A 164 4.50 10.69 -8.77
C LYS A 164 5.81 10.00 -9.14
N ILE A 165 5.75 9.24 -10.22
CA ILE A 165 6.95 8.71 -10.88
C ILE A 165 7.34 9.71 -11.96
N ILE A 166 8.61 10.11 -12.00
CA ILE A 166 9.15 11.03 -12.97
C ILE A 166 10.13 10.32 -13.92
N LYS A 167 10.29 10.86 -15.11
CA LYS A 167 11.33 10.41 -16.04
C LYS A 167 12.69 11.00 -15.63
N GLY A 168 13.72 10.16 -15.60
CA GLY A 168 15.08 10.57 -15.26
C GLY A 168 15.42 10.37 -13.79
N SER A 169 16.33 11.18 -13.26
CA SER A 169 16.79 11.06 -11.88
C SER A 169 15.87 11.80 -10.90
N VAL A 170 15.64 11.19 -9.75
CA VAL A 170 14.93 11.82 -8.65
C VAL A 170 15.92 12.64 -7.82
N ASP A 171 15.57 13.88 -7.49
CA ASP A 171 16.26 14.64 -6.47
C ASP A 171 15.93 14.06 -5.09
N PRO A 172 16.92 13.53 -4.34
CA PRO A 172 16.65 12.94 -3.01
C PRO A 172 16.07 13.94 -2.01
N SER A 173 16.28 15.23 -2.20
CA SER A 173 15.76 16.30 -1.34
C SER A 173 14.33 16.73 -1.70
N SER A 174 13.82 16.32 -2.85
CA SER A 174 12.44 16.63 -3.25
C SER A 174 11.44 15.94 -2.33
N PRO A 175 10.41 16.64 -1.81
CA PRO A 175 9.40 16.05 -0.94
C PRO A 175 8.41 15.13 -1.69
N GLN A 176 8.32 15.23 -3.05
CA GLN A 176 7.44 14.39 -3.91
C GLN A 176 8.26 13.54 -4.89
#